data_99741f5a24a04a63eb9b44aa5fed9e9a
#
_entry.id   99741f5a24a04a63eb9b44aa5fed9e9a
#
_cell.length_a   1.000
_cell.length_b   1.000
_cell.length_c   1.000
_cell.angle_alpha   90.00
_cell.angle_beta   90.00
_cell.angle_gamma   90.00
#
_symmetry.space_group_name_H-M   'P 1'
#
loop_
_entity.id
_entity.type
_entity.pdbx_description
1 polymer ?
#
loop_
_entity_poly.entity_id
_entity_poly.type
_entity_poly.pdbx_seq_one_letter_code
_entity_poly.pdbx_strand_id
1 'polypeptide(L)'
;FTENFNTSDINGDGFSNTYNSLIQNSFGNFNISTSLIKTSFKKSDEFRSESFNDFKENRIIIARRLADNFYGQSGYSNDIDGFPLGFGKNSQSVLLPAFLSAYSGKDPNKISLDAFRDIPIPNWNLKYTGFMRNKWFKKYFRRFSVTHAYSASYTVNQFRTNLDYYKADPNLAYEFQDPQVLDQSGNFKSENIFSNLNLVEQFSPLVKLDFEMKSS
;
A
#
# COMPACT_ATOMS: atom_id res chain seq x y z
N PHE A 1 7.12 -18.96 -2.94
CA PHE A 1 8.07 -18.77 -1.82
C PHE A 1 9.25 -19.70 -2.06
N THR A 2 10.45 -19.16 -2.17
CA THR A 2 11.65 -19.98 -2.36
C THR A 2 12.65 -19.58 -1.29
N GLU A 3 13.01 -20.52 -0.44
CA GLU A 3 14.07 -20.34 0.56
C GLU A 3 15.34 -21.00 0.06
N ASN A 4 16.44 -20.27 0.06
CA ASN A 4 17.75 -20.79 -0.28
C ASN A 4 18.62 -20.86 0.97
N PHE A 5 19.19 -22.04 1.22
CA PHE A 5 20.09 -22.27 2.34
C PHE A 5 21.48 -22.61 1.80
N ASN A 6 22.51 -21.95 2.32
CA ASN A 6 23.87 -22.39 2.12
C ASN A 6 24.38 -23.07 3.38
N THR A 7 25.05 -24.16 3.19
CA THR A 7 25.78 -24.84 4.25
C THR A 7 27.27 -24.56 4.10
N SER A 8 27.93 -24.18 5.18
CA SER A 8 29.37 -23.96 5.18
C SER A 8 30.05 -24.88 6.19
N ASP A 9 31.14 -25.49 5.76
CA ASP A 9 32.03 -26.26 6.62
C ASP A 9 33.09 -25.30 7.18
N ILE A 10 32.89 -24.86 8.43
CA ILE A 10 33.78 -23.89 9.09
C ILE A 10 35.04 -24.56 9.64
N ASN A 11 34.96 -25.84 9.98
CA ASN A 11 36.05 -26.56 10.61
C ASN A 11 36.89 -27.36 9.61
N GLY A 12 36.49 -27.47 8.35
CA GLY A 12 37.19 -28.23 7.32
C GLY A 12 37.18 -29.75 7.56
N ASP A 13 36.22 -30.25 8.35
CA ASP A 13 36.08 -31.68 8.67
C ASP A 13 35.19 -32.44 7.71
N GLY A 14 34.65 -31.75 6.67
CA GLY A 14 33.76 -32.30 5.68
C GLY A 14 32.28 -32.34 6.12
N PHE A 15 31.98 -31.86 7.32
CA PHE A 15 30.60 -31.74 7.82
C PHE A 15 30.15 -30.30 7.87
N SER A 16 28.92 -30.05 7.45
CA SER A 16 28.34 -28.71 7.51
C SER A 16 27.96 -28.34 8.94
N ASN A 17 28.73 -27.44 9.54
CA ASN A 17 28.58 -27.06 10.95
C ASN A 17 27.67 -25.82 11.13
N THR A 18 27.37 -25.10 10.07
CA THR A 18 26.46 -23.93 10.11
C THR A 18 25.53 -23.91 8.94
N TYR A 19 24.28 -23.71 9.25
CA TYR A 19 23.26 -23.33 8.28
C TYR A 19 23.19 -21.80 8.26
N ASN A 20 23.87 -21.19 7.33
CA ASN A 20 23.61 -19.78 7.02
C ASN A 20 22.32 -19.75 6.20
N SER A 21 21.22 -19.34 6.81
CA SER A 21 20.07 -18.92 6.02
C SER A 21 20.54 -17.73 5.17
N LEU A 22 20.78 -17.97 3.90
CA LEU A 22 20.83 -16.89 2.94
C LEU A 22 19.52 -16.13 3.06
N ILE A 23 19.58 -14.83 2.88
CA ILE A 23 18.44 -13.91 2.84
C ILE A 23 17.29 -14.63 2.15
N GLN A 24 16.17 -14.77 2.85
CA GLN A 24 14.96 -15.37 2.30
C GLN A 24 14.63 -14.68 0.98
N ASN A 25 14.79 -15.38 -0.11
CA ASN A 25 14.56 -14.81 -1.42
C ASN A 25 13.08 -14.98 -1.78
N SER A 26 12.28 -13.98 -1.44
CA SER A 26 10.87 -13.92 -1.79
C SER A 26 10.68 -13.11 -3.05
N PHE A 27 9.87 -13.59 -3.96
CA PHE A 27 9.45 -12.85 -5.13
C PHE A 27 8.03 -13.24 -5.53
N GLY A 28 7.32 -12.33 -6.17
CA GLY A 28 5.97 -12.65 -6.63
C GLY A 28 5.08 -11.45 -6.85
N ASN A 29 3.79 -11.71 -6.78
CA ASN A 29 2.74 -10.72 -6.86
C ASN A 29 1.85 -10.84 -5.62
N PHE A 30 1.41 -9.70 -5.12
CA PHE A 30 0.45 -9.62 -4.02
C PHE A 30 -0.78 -8.89 -4.49
N ASN A 31 -1.96 -9.42 -4.18
CA ASN A 31 -3.23 -8.78 -4.50
C ASN A 31 -4.19 -8.93 -3.33
N ILE A 32 -4.84 -7.83 -2.97
CA ILE A 32 -5.84 -7.82 -1.91
C ILE A 32 -6.99 -6.87 -2.26
N SER A 33 -8.21 -7.24 -1.92
CA SER A 33 -9.35 -6.34 -2.04
C SER A 33 -9.25 -5.20 -1.03
N THR A 34 -9.63 -4.01 -1.46
CA THR A 34 -9.55 -2.78 -0.66
C THR A 34 -10.77 -1.89 -0.90
N SER A 35 -10.80 -0.71 -0.28
CA SER A 35 -11.83 0.30 -0.59
C SER A 35 -11.17 1.64 -0.85
N LEU A 36 -11.58 2.26 -1.95
CA LEU A 36 -11.14 3.58 -2.40
C LEU A 36 -12.28 4.59 -2.41
N ILE A 37 -13.47 4.21 -1.94
CA ILE A 37 -14.72 5.02 -2.00
C ILE A 37 -14.53 6.45 -1.50
N LYS A 38 -13.70 6.66 -0.48
CA LYS A 38 -13.45 8.00 0.06
C LYS A 38 -12.82 8.97 -0.94
N THR A 39 -12.16 8.43 -1.94
CA THR A 39 -11.40 9.21 -2.94
C THR A 39 -11.97 9.09 -4.35
N SER A 40 -12.97 8.20 -4.56
CA SER A 40 -13.55 7.89 -5.88
C SER A 40 -14.03 9.13 -6.65
N PHE A 41 -14.48 10.15 -5.94
CA PHE A 41 -15.07 11.35 -6.54
C PHE A 41 -14.25 12.62 -6.25
N LYS A 42 -12.99 12.48 -5.85
CA LYS A 42 -12.08 13.61 -5.73
C LYS A 42 -11.84 14.24 -7.10
N LYS A 43 -11.73 15.56 -7.11
CA LYS A 43 -11.51 16.29 -8.35
C LYS A 43 -10.14 15.95 -8.93
N SER A 44 -10.16 15.61 -10.20
CA SER A 44 -8.97 15.41 -11.01
C SER A 44 -9.25 15.93 -12.41
N ASP A 45 -8.37 16.75 -12.93
CA ASP A 45 -8.38 17.23 -14.31
C ASP A 45 -7.02 16.96 -14.96
N GLU A 46 -6.83 17.44 -16.19
CA GLU A 46 -5.59 17.22 -16.95
C GLU A 46 -4.33 17.77 -16.23
N PHE A 47 -4.48 18.82 -15.41
CA PHE A 47 -3.36 19.53 -14.77
C PHE A 47 -3.28 19.32 -13.27
N ARG A 48 -4.35 18.87 -12.62
CA ARG A 48 -4.46 18.79 -11.17
C ARG A 48 -5.17 17.51 -10.72
N SER A 49 -4.62 16.91 -9.68
CA SER A 49 -5.25 15.80 -8.96
C SER A 49 -5.15 16.06 -7.45
N GLU A 50 -6.30 16.13 -6.78
CA GLU A 50 -6.34 16.30 -5.32
C GLU A 50 -5.62 15.13 -4.62
N SER A 51 -5.86 13.90 -5.06
CA SER A 51 -5.18 12.74 -4.49
C SER A 51 -3.66 12.78 -4.69
N PHE A 52 -3.18 13.35 -5.82
CA PHE A 52 -1.74 13.52 -6.02
C PHE A 52 -1.15 14.62 -5.14
N ASN A 53 -1.90 15.68 -4.85
CA ASN A 53 -1.47 16.69 -3.90
C ASN A 53 -1.40 16.11 -2.48
N ASP A 54 -2.43 15.39 -2.05
CA ASP A 54 -2.41 14.67 -0.77
C ASP A 54 -1.21 13.71 -0.69
N PHE A 55 -0.90 13.01 -1.78
CA PHE A 55 0.27 12.14 -1.83
C PHE A 55 1.57 12.92 -1.56
N LYS A 56 1.73 14.09 -2.18
CA LYS A 56 2.92 14.92 -1.95
C LYS A 56 3.03 15.40 -0.50
N GLU A 57 1.91 15.78 0.10
CA GLU A 57 1.85 16.25 1.49
C GLU A 57 2.03 15.11 2.49
N ASN A 58 1.45 13.94 2.21
CA ASN A 58 1.54 12.80 3.11
C ASN A 58 2.97 12.24 3.23
N ARG A 59 3.84 12.46 2.22
CA ARG A 59 5.22 11.94 2.26
C ARG A 59 5.99 12.40 3.49
N ILE A 60 5.91 13.69 3.84
CA ILE A 60 6.66 14.21 5.00
C ILE A 60 6.12 13.63 6.32
N ILE A 61 4.80 13.41 6.42
CA ILE A 61 4.19 12.83 7.61
C ILE A 61 4.65 11.38 7.77
N ILE A 62 4.62 10.61 6.68
CA ILE A 62 5.08 9.22 6.68
C ILE A 62 6.59 9.12 6.99
N ALA A 63 7.40 10.00 6.37
CA ALA A 63 8.85 10.03 6.61
C ALA A 63 9.19 10.27 8.09
N ARG A 64 8.49 11.21 8.73
CA ARG A 64 8.65 11.48 10.17
C ARG A 64 8.25 10.28 11.03
N ARG A 65 7.12 9.63 10.72
CA ARG A 65 6.70 8.41 11.43
C ARG A 65 7.71 7.27 11.31
N LEU A 66 8.31 7.10 10.13
CA LEU A 66 9.37 6.11 9.91
C LEU A 66 10.62 6.46 10.72
N ALA A 67 11.02 7.72 10.73
CA ALA A 67 12.16 8.20 11.51
C ALA A 67 11.92 8.06 13.02
N ASP A 68 10.73 8.44 13.51
CA ASP A 68 10.37 8.28 14.92
C ASP A 68 10.42 6.80 15.35
N ASN A 69 9.96 5.89 14.49
CA ASN A 69 10.03 4.45 14.76
C ASN A 69 11.47 3.91 14.73
N PHE A 70 12.31 4.47 13.87
CA PHE A 70 13.69 4.01 13.69
C PHE A 70 14.64 4.59 14.75
N TYR A 71 14.63 5.90 14.92
CA TYR A 71 15.55 6.60 15.82
C TYR A 71 15.06 6.68 17.26
N GLY A 72 13.74 6.53 17.49
CA GLY A 72 13.14 6.63 18.82
C GLY A 72 13.44 7.98 19.48
N GLN A 73 13.91 7.93 20.75
CA GLN A 73 14.23 9.13 21.54
C GLN A 73 15.55 9.81 21.17
N SER A 74 16.39 9.19 20.33
CA SER A 74 17.70 9.75 19.93
C SER A 74 17.56 10.99 19.04
N GLY A 75 16.35 11.18 18.47
CA GLY A 75 16.11 12.24 17.50
C GLY A 75 16.78 11.99 16.16
N TYR A 76 16.52 12.83 15.18
CA TYR A 76 17.10 12.75 13.84
C TYR A 76 17.33 14.14 13.25
N SER A 77 18.27 14.22 12.30
CA SER A 77 18.47 15.42 11.48
C SER A 77 17.63 15.34 10.21
N ASN A 78 17.32 16.49 9.64
CA ASN A 78 16.62 16.59 8.37
C ASN A 78 17.57 16.93 7.23
N ASP A 79 17.21 16.51 6.02
CA ASP A 79 17.83 16.96 4.78
C ASP A 79 17.43 18.41 4.43
N ILE A 80 17.93 18.90 3.29
CA ILE A 80 17.64 20.27 2.81
C ILE A 80 16.17 20.48 2.47
N ASP A 81 15.46 19.43 2.14
CA ASP A 81 14.01 19.44 1.81
C ASP A 81 13.13 19.26 3.07
N GLY A 82 13.74 19.12 4.25
CA GLY A 82 13.07 18.92 5.54
C GLY A 82 12.62 17.51 5.83
N PHE A 83 13.07 16.52 5.04
CA PHE A 83 12.82 15.11 5.29
C PHE A 83 13.86 14.54 6.24
N PRO A 84 13.48 13.61 7.14
CA PRO A 84 14.43 12.90 7.98
C PRO A 84 15.49 12.18 7.17
N LEU A 85 16.74 12.26 7.61
CA LEU A 85 17.83 11.51 6.98
C LEU A 85 17.53 10.01 6.96
N GLY A 86 17.81 9.36 5.83
CA GLY A 86 17.48 7.96 5.59
C GLY A 86 16.02 7.72 5.11
N PHE A 87 15.12 8.70 5.22
CA PHE A 87 13.73 8.62 4.82
C PHE A 87 13.33 9.80 3.92
N GLY A 88 14.10 10.03 2.86
CA GLY A 88 13.87 11.12 1.93
C GLY A 88 12.59 10.98 1.10
N LYS A 89 12.23 12.06 0.43
CA LYS A 89 10.98 12.19 -0.36
C LYS A 89 10.76 11.13 -1.44
N ASN A 90 11.82 10.48 -1.90
CA ASN A 90 11.81 9.45 -2.95
C ASN A 90 12.10 8.05 -2.40
N SER A 91 12.27 7.90 -1.09
CA SER A 91 12.42 6.58 -0.48
C SER A 91 11.20 5.71 -0.72
N GLN A 92 11.39 4.47 -1.14
CA GLN A 92 10.30 3.52 -1.37
C GLN A 92 9.44 3.31 -0.11
N SER A 93 10.08 3.27 1.06
CA SER A 93 9.40 3.13 2.36
C SER A 93 8.49 4.32 2.68
N VAL A 94 8.79 5.51 2.14
CA VAL A 94 7.96 6.72 2.28
C VAL A 94 6.88 6.77 1.21
N LEU A 95 7.26 6.51 -0.06
CA LEU A 95 6.35 6.64 -1.20
C LEU A 95 5.14 5.72 -1.11
N LEU A 96 5.35 4.47 -0.71
CA LEU A 96 4.29 3.46 -0.72
C LEU A 96 3.17 3.76 0.29
N PRO A 97 3.44 3.97 1.60
CA PRO A 97 2.38 4.33 2.54
C PRO A 97 1.75 5.68 2.23
N ALA A 98 2.51 6.65 1.73
CA ALA A 98 1.97 7.95 1.33
C ALA A 98 0.99 7.82 0.15
N PHE A 99 1.33 7.00 -0.85
CA PHE A 99 0.46 6.67 -1.97
C PHE A 99 -0.83 5.98 -1.48
N LEU A 100 -0.70 4.95 -0.66
CA LEU A 100 -1.86 4.24 -0.11
C LEU A 100 -2.74 5.15 0.73
N SER A 101 -2.16 6.04 1.54
CA SER A 101 -2.90 7.03 2.32
C SER A 101 -3.71 7.97 1.42
N ALA A 102 -3.07 8.61 0.47
CA ALA A 102 -3.67 9.61 -0.41
C ALA A 102 -4.81 9.05 -1.26
N TYR A 103 -4.57 7.88 -1.88
CA TYR A 103 -5.53 7.28 -2.80
C TYR A 103 -6.62 6.42 -2.14
N SER A 104 -6.44 5.99 -0.89
CA SER A 104 -7.50 5.34 -0.11
C SER A 104 -8.25 6.28 0.85
N GLY A 105 -7.84 7.56 0.95
CA GLY A 105 -8.40 8.53 1.87
C GLY A 105 -8.22 8.16 3.34
N LYS A 106 -7.18 7.40 3.67
CA LYS A 106 -6.82 7.06 5.04
C LYS A 106 -5.87 8.10 5.61
N ASP A 107 -6.01 8.35 6.90
CA ASP A 107 -5.14 9.27 7.64
C ASP A 107 -3.67 8.81 7.56
N PRO A 108 -2.73 9.64 7.06
CA PRO A 108 -1.31 9.30 6.98
C PRO A 108 -0.68 9.01 8.34
N ASN A 109 -1.26 9.52 9.44
CA ASN A 109 -0.79 9.24 10.80
C ASN A 109 -1.17 7.84 11.29
N LYS A 110 -2.15 7.18 10.66
CA LYS A 110 -2.72 5.90 11.12
C LYS A 110 -2.56 4.76 10.14
N ILE A 111 -2.18 5.05 8.89
CA ILE A 111 -2.00 3.99 7.89
C ILE A 111 -0.86 3.06 8.28
N SER A 112 -0.97 1.76 7.95
CA SER A 112 0.14 0.82 8.07
C SER A 112 1.30 1.28 7.20
N LEU A 113 2.52 1.19 7.73
CA LEU A 113 3.75 1.47 7.01
C LEU A 113 4.21 0.29 6.15
N ASP A 114 3.60 -0.90 6.35
CA ASP A 114 3.91 -2.09 5.59
C ASP A 114 3.26 -2.06 4.20
N ALA A 115 3.99 -2.62 3.24
CA ALA A 115 3.51 -2.78 1.86
C ALA A 115 2.39 -3.81 1.76
N PHE A 116 2.50 -4.89 2.52
CA PHE A 116 1.54 -5.99 2.52
C PHE A 116 0.45 -5.74 3.54
N ARG A 117 -0.79 -5.91 3.12
CA ARG A 117 -1.98 -5.65 3.95
C ARG A 117 -2.62 -6.97 4.36
N ASP A 118 -2.98 -7.07 5.63
CA ASP A 118 -3.48 -8.31 6.21
C ASP A 118 -5.00 -8.45 6.10
N ILE A 119 -5.72 -7.33 6.05
CA ILE A 119 -7.19 -7.34 6.14
C ILE A 119 -7.80 -6.95 4.80
N PRO A 120 -8.43 -7.91 4.08
CA PRO A 120 -9.18 -7.60 2.87
C PRO A 120 -10.49 -6.89 3.22
N ILE A 121 -10.85 -5.90 2.40
CA ILE A 121 -12.16 -5.27 2.45
C ILE A 121 -13.02 -5.91 1.37
N PRO A 122 -14.19 -6.49 1.69
CA PRO A 122 -14.98 -7.23 0.72
C PRO A 122 -15.50 -6.31 -0.38
N ASN A 123 -15.45 -6.81 -1.61
CA ASN A 123 -16.21 -6.28 -2.72
C ASN A 123 -17.69 -6.68 -2.56
N TRP A 124 -18.62 -5.92 -3.13
CA TRP A 124 -20.04 -6.23 -2.98
C TRP A 124 -20.82 -6.03 -4.26
N ASN A 125 -21.93 -6.75 -4.33
CA ASN A 125 -22.97 -6.58 -5.31
C ASN A 125 -24.30 -6.62 -4.57
N LEU A 126 -25.02 -5.50 -4.58
CA LEU A 126 -26.26 -5.29 -3.84
C LEU A 126 -27.42 -5.13 -4.81
N LYS A 127 -28.46 -5.94 -4.64
CA LYS A 127 -29.73 -5.77 -5.32
C LYS A 127 -30.82 -5.52 -4.31
N TYR A 128 -31.48 -4.37 -4.41
CA TYR A 128 -32.53 -3.97 -3.49
C TYR A 128 -33.90 -3.91 -4.21
N THR A 129 -34.84 -4.67 -3.68
CA THR A 129 -36.21 -4.75 -4.18
C THR A 129 -37.22 -4.19 -3.19
N GLY A 130 -36.79 -3.71 -2.04
CA GLY A 130 -37.64 -3.28 -0.92
C GLY A 130 -38.57 -2.11 -1.22
N PHE A 131 -38.31 -1.32 -2.26
CA PHE A 131 -39.21 -0.26 -2.72
C PHE A 131 -40.60 -0.80 -3.05
N MET A 132 -40.70 -2.03 -3.50
CA MET A 132 -41.97 -2.70 -3.79
C MET A 132 -42.85 -2.96 -2.56
N ARG A 133 -42.33 -2.74 -1.33
CA ARG A 133 -43.14 -2.78 -0.11
C ARG A 133 -43.98 -1.52 0.06
N ASN A 134 -43.56 -0.40 -0.55
CA ASN A 134 -44.28 0.87 -0.47
C ASN A 134 -45.52 0.87 -1.39
N LYS A 135 -46.64 1.37 -0.88
CA LYS A 135 -47.94 1.45 -1.62
C LYS A 135 -47.83 2.26 -2.91
N TRP A 136 -47.03 3.35 -2.89
CA TRP A 136 -46.83 4.19 -4.08
C TRP A 136 -46.13 3.42 -5.20
N PHE A 137 -45.06 2.69 -4.91
CA PHE A 137 -44.40 1.86 -5.92
C PHE A 137 -45.31 0.74 -6.44
N LYS A 138 -46.05 0.07 -5.55
CA LYS A 138 -47.00 -0.97 -5.93
C LYS A 138 -48.11 -0.45 -6.84
N LYS A 139 -48.45 0.84 -6.75
CA LYS A 139 -49.49 1.44 -7.59
C LYS A 139 -49.07 1.54 -9.06
N TYR A 140 -47.82 1.95 -9.31
CA TYR A 140 -47.31 2.27 -10.65
C TYR A 140 -46.46 1.17 -11.26
N PHE A 141 -45.74 0.41 -10.44
CA PHE A 141 -44.81 -0.59 -10.91
C PHE A 141 -45.31 -2.01 -10.59
N ARG A 142 -45.04 -2.90 -11.54
CA ARG A 142 -45.16 -4.35 -11.35
C ARG A 142 -43.91 -4.92 -10.70
N ARG A 143 -42.76 -4.38 -11.09
CA ARG A 143 -41.42 -4.73 -10.54
C ARG A 143 -40.54 -3.48 -10.49
N PHE A 144 -39.80 -3.35 -9.44
CA PHE A 144 -38.79 -2.31 -9.29
C PHE A 144 -37.64 -2.84 -8.48
N SER A 145 -36.40 -2.69 -8.98
CA SER A 145 -35.18 -3.04 -8.27
C SER A 145 -34.06 -2.06 -8.58
N VAL A 146 -33.16 -1.87 -7.60
CA VAL A 146 -31.94 -1.09 -7.73
C VAL A 146 -30.78 -2.03 -7.52
N THR A 147 -29.79 -1.99 -8.41
CA THR A 147 -28.55 -2.75 -8.28
C THR A 147 -27.37 -1.80 -8.21
N HIS A 148 -26.46 -2.09 -7.30
CA HIS A 148 -25.20 -1.39 -7.13
C HIS A 148 -24.09 -2.42 -6.89
N ALA A 149 -23.00 -2.32 -7.62
CA ALA A 149 -21.84 -3.18 -7.39
C ALA A 149 -20.55 -2.36 -7.34
N TYR A 150 -19.67 -2.76 -6.44
CA TYR A 150 -18.40 -2.12 -6.18
C TYR A 150 -17.31 -3.16 -6.00
N SER A 151 -16.18 -2.92 -6.64
CA SER A 151 -14.97 -3.68 -6.44
C SER A 151 -13.76 -2.77 -6.44
N ALA A 152 -12.80 -3.03 -5.56
CA ALA A 152 -11.50 -2.39 -5.61
C ALA A 152 -10.41 -3.34 -5.15
N SER A 153 -9.23 -3.19 -5.72
CA SER A 153 -8.06 -3.99 -5.40
C SER A 153 -6.80 -3.14 -5.29
N TYR A 154 -5.93 -3.57 -4.40
CA TYR A 154 -4.55 -3.15 -4.28
C TYR A 154 -3.65 -4.29 -4.72
N THR A 155 -2.77 -4.02 -5.68
CA THR A 155 -1.86 -5.02 -6.24
C THR A 155 -0.43 -4.52 -6.18
N VAL A 156 0.47 -5.36 -5.68
CA VAL A 156 1.92 -5.20 -5.76
C VAL A 156 2.43 -6.22 -6.78
N ASN A 157 2.96 -5.74 -7.88
CA ASN A 157 3.48 -6.61 -8.93
C ASN A 157 5.00 -6.73 -8.81
N GLN A 158 5.50 -7.95 -9.05
CA GLN A 158 6.93 -8.24 -9.15
C GLN A 158 7.73 -7.72 -7.94
N PHE A 159 7.23 -7.96 -6.74
CA PHE A 159 8.06 -7.72 -5.58
C PHE A 159 9.18 -8.78 -5.49
N ARG A 160 10.30 -8.37 -4.95
CA ARG A 160 11.43 -9.25 -4.67
C ARG A 160 12.20 -8.81 -3.44
N THR A 161 12.82 -9.74 -2.77
CA THR A 161 13.77 -9.43 -1.71
C THR A 161 14.95 -8.62 -2.28
N ASN A 162 15.34 -7.59 -1.58
CA ASN A 162 16.53 -6.79 -1.90
C ASN A 162 17.78 -7.51 -1.38
N LEU A 163 18.56 -8.11 -2.27
CA LEU A 163 19.78 -8.83 -1.90
C LEU A 163 20.89 -7.90 -1.39
N ASP A 164 20.80 -6.61 -1.70
CA ASP A 164 21.72 -5.59 -1.20
C ASP A 164 21.24 -4.93 0.11
N TYR A 165 20.16 -5.47 0.69
CA TYR A 165 19.63 -4.95 1.94
C TYR A 165 20.54 -5.32 3.11
N TYR A 166 20.94 -4.30 3.85
CA TYR A 166 21.60 -4.45 5.13
C TYR A 166 20.82 -3.66 6.18
N LYS A 167 20.48 -4.30 7.27
CA LYS A 167 19.69 -3.67 8.34
C LYS A 167 20.52 -2.61 9.03
N ALA A 168 20.07 -1.36 8.97
CA ALA A 168 20.70 -0.26 9.66
C ALA A 168 20.55 -0.38 11.19
N ASP A 169 21.61 -0.04 11.93
CA ASP A 169 21.56 0.11 13.37
C ASP A 169 21.27 1.59 13.71
N PRO A 170 20.18 1.90 14.45
CA PRO A 170 19.86 3.28 14.84
C PRO A 170 20.98 3.96 15.63
N ASN A 171 21.78 3.21 16.39
CA ASN A 171 22.87 3.75 17.19
C ASN A 171 24.10 4.12 16.35
N LEU A 172 24.26 3.49 15.18
CA LEU A 172 25.34 3.71 14.23
C LEU A 172 24.91 4.55 13.02
N ALA A 173 23.64 4.89 12.93
CA ALA A 173 23.04 5.56 11.76
C ALA A 173 23.63 6.94 11.46
N TYR A 174 24.43 7.50 12.33
CA TYR A 174 25.15 8.76 12.11
C TYR A 174 26.42 8.61 11.30
N GLU A 175 26.90 7.42 11.06
CA GLU A 175 27.97 7.18 10.10
C GLU A 175 27.42 7.20 8.67
N PHE A 176 26.97 8.36 8.27
CA PHE A 176 26.08 8.71 7.17
C PHE A 176 26.58 8.45 5.76
N GLN A 177 27.50 7.57 5.56
CA GLN A 177 27.99 7.26 4.22
C GLN A 177 28.24 5.77 4.01
N ASP A 178 27.69 4.91 4.86
CA ASP A 178 27.83 3.49 4.65
C ASP A 178 26.99 3.05 3.42
N PRO A 179 27.63 2.75 2.28
CA PRO A 179 26.93 2.31 1.07
C PRO A 179 26.26 0.94 1.23
N GLN A 180 26.50 0.24 2.33
CA GLN A 180 25.80 -1.00 2.65
C GLN A 180 24.36 -0.73 3.08
N VAL A 181 24.13 0.34 3.82
CA VAL A 181 22.83 0.66 4.45
C VAL A 181 22.02 1.65 3.63
N LEU A 182 22.71 2.59 2.97
CA LEU A 182 22.09 3.68 2.22
C LEU A 182 22.15 3.41 0.71
N ASP A 183 21.14 3.92 0.01
CA ASP A 183 21.16 4.01 -1.43
C ASP A 183 21.93 5.25 -1.92
N GLN A 184 22.07 5.40 -3.23
CA GLN A 184 22.77 6.55 -3.84
C GLN A 184 22.13 7.91 -3.54
N SER A 185 20.87 7.91 -3.08
CA SER A 185 20.11 9.11 -2.71
C SER A 185 20.12 9.38 -1.21
N GLY A 186 20.89 8.60 -0.42
CA GLY A 186 20.98 8.74 1.03
C GLY A 186 19.77 8.18 1.79
N ASN A 187 18.95 7.33 1.18
CA ASN A 187 17.85 6.67 1.85
C ASN A 187 18.24 5.29 2.34
N PHE A 188 17.67 4.86 3.45
CA PHE A 188 17.78 3.48 3.88
C PHE A 188 17.23 2.53 2.83
N LYS A 189 18.01 1.49 2.51
CA LYS A 189 17.57 0.43 1.60
C LYS A 189 16.37 -0.30 2.21
N SER A 190 15.41 -0.65 1.38
CA SER A 190 14.26 -1.45 1.80
C SER A 190 14.55 -2.93 1.68
N GLU A 191 14.04 -3.74 2.59
CA GLU A 191 14.17 -5.20 2.56
C GLU A 191 13.59 -5.82 1.29
N ASN A 192 12.48 -5.25 0.81
CA ASN A 192 11.83 -5.66 -0.42
C ASN A 192 11.83 -4.52 -1.45
N ILE A 193 12.02 -4.87 -2.70
CA ILE A 193 11.90 -3.97 -3.85
C ILE A 193 10.56 -4.23 -4.54
N PHE A 194 9.80 -3.17 -4.80
CA PHE A 194 8.52 -3.22 -5.50
C PHE A 194 8.66 -2.58 -6.88
N SER A 195 8.31 -3.32 -7.93
CA SER A 195 8.43 -2.80 -9.29
C SER A 195 7.23 -1.96 -9.68
N ASN A 196 6.03 -2.35 -9.26
CA ASN A 196 4.80 -1.66 -9.64
C ASN A 196 3.72 -1.84 -8.56
N LEU A 197 2.97 -0.75 -8.32
CA LEU A 197 1.84 -0.70 -7.41
C LEU A 197 0.61 -0.22 -8.16
N ASN A 198 -0.50 -0.96 -8.05
CA ASN A 198 -1.75 -0.61 -8.68
C ASN A 198 -2.87 -0.54 -7.64
N LEU A 199 -3.65 0.53 -7.73
CA LEU A 199 -4.97 0.64 -7.11
C LEU A 199 -6.00 0.69 -8.22
N VAL A 200 -6.93 -0.24 -8.22
CA VAL A 200 -7.99 -0.33 -9.21
C VAL A 200 -9.32 -0.27 -8.48
N GLU A 201 -10.23 0.56 -8.99
CA GLU A 201 -11.58 0.69 -8.49
C GLU A 201 -12.57 0.59 -9.63
N GLN A 202 -13.68 -0.09 -9.40
CA GLN A 202 -14.74 -0.26 -10.39
C GLN A 202 -16.12 -0.26 -9.75
N PHE A 203 -17.01 0.51 -10.33
CA PHE A 203 -18.44 0.41 -10.14
C PHE A 203 -19.07 -0.31 -11.33
N SER A 204 -19.76 -1.42 -11.11
CA SER A 204 -20.32 -2.22 -12.21
C SER A 204 -21.62 -2.93 -11.81
N PRO A 205 -22.72 -2.21 -11.81
CA PRO A 205 -22.92 -0.77 -12.11
C PRO A 205 -22.77 0.14 -10.88
N LEU A 206 -22.55 1.44 -11.10
CA LEU A 206 -22.68 2.44 -10.04
C LEU A 206 -24.13 2.47 -9.51
N VAL A 207 -25.10 2.61 -10.40
CA VAL A 207 -26.53 2.43 -10.11
C VAL A 207 -27.20 1.90 -11.36
N LYS A 208 -27.96 0.80 -11.20
CA LYS A 208 -28.83 0.27 -12.25
C LYS A 208 -30.25 0.17 -11.71
N LEU A 209 -31.21 0.71 -12.45
CA LEU A 209 -32.64 0.63 -12.16
C LEU A 209 -33.29 -0.34 -13.14
N ASP A 210 -33.89 -1.38 -12.61
CA ASP A 210 -34.74 -2.32 -13.39
C ASP A 210 -36.15 -2.18 -12.92
N PHE A 211 -37.06 -1.79 -13.82
CA PHE A 211 -38.45 -1.63 -13.47
C PHE A 211 -39.39 -2.05 -14.62
N GLU A 212 -40.57 -2.46 -14.25
CA GLU A 212 -41.68 -2.78 -15.13
C GLU A 212 -42.91 -2.03 -14.65
N MET A 213 -43.46 -1.18 -15.50
CA MET A 213 -44.66 -0.41 -15.17
C MET A 213 -45.91 -1.29 -15.32
N LYS A 214 -46.96 -0.99 -14.57
CA LYS A 214 -48.26 -1.59 -14.79
C LYS A 214 -48.88 -0.98 -16.05
N SER A 215 -49.40 -1.82 -16.92
CA SER A 215 -50.29 -1.37 -17.99
C SER A 215 -51.57 -0.83 -17.37
N SER A 216 -51.99 0.37 -17.78
CA SER A 216 -53.29 0.94 -17.45
C SER A 216 -54.39 0.20 -18.20
#